data_55a531c4dc34650360105b15ee73b351
#
_entry.id   55a531c4dc34650360105b15ee73b351
#
_cell.length_a   1.000
_cell.length_b   1.000
_cell.length_c   1.000
_cell.angle_alpha   90.00
_cell.angle_beta   90.00
_cell.angle_gamma   90.00
#
_symmetry.space_group_name_H-M   'P 1'
#
loop_
_entity.id
_entity.type
_entity.pdbx_description
1 polymer ?
#
loop_
_entity_poly.entity_id
_entity_poly.type
_entity_poly.pdbx_seq_one_letter_code
_entity_poly.pdbx_strand_id
1 'polypeptide(L)'
;GIYPSARKKDAIAKLDQLGERFVYLDSVVEAALHNPNLIVHTVGSVMSIPRIEKSKGDFCMYHEAYTKDNPATWRILETLDDEKMNVLEKLGFERLSYVEACKYRNSLDESMDAKEVFLGYAEMPTRAKGPTVVDSRYISEDVPQGLVMMEALGAALGVTTPIASALISIVSAALGR
;
A
#
# COMPACT_ATOMS: atom_id res chain seq x y z
N GLY A 1 10.27 8.79 6.95
CA GLY A 1 11.73 8.82 6.77
C GLY A 1 12.26 10.23 6.57
N ILE A 2 13.51 10.44 6.87
CA ILE A 2 14.16 11.77 6.75
C ILE A 2 15.45 11.61 5.95
N TYR A 3 15.63 12.51 4.97
CA TYR A 3 16.84 12.57 4.15
C TYR A 3 17.51 13.95 4.24
N PRO A 4 18.83 14.06 4.38
CA PRO A 4 19.75 12.95 4.71
C PRO A 4 19.53 12.45 6.15
N SER A 5 19.81 11.18 6.40
CA SER A 5 19.58 10.52 7.70
C SER A 5 20.30 11.20 8.87
N ALA A 6 21.42 11.87 8.60
CA ALA A 6 22.16 12.66 9.58
C ALA A 6 21.30 13.77 10.23
N ARG A 7 20.24 14.22 9.56
CA ARG A 7 19.30 15.24 10.07
C ARG A 7 18.13 14.68 10.87
N LYS A 8 18.08 13.36 11.08
CA LYS A 8 16.95 12.70 11.76
C LYS A 8 16.67 13.29 13.13
N LYS A 9 17.68 13.49 13.96
CA LYS A 9 17.53 14.04 15.32
C LYS A 9 16.92 15.45 15.33
N ASP A 10 17.42 16.33 14.47
CA ASP A 10 16.92 17.71 14.39
C ASP A 10 15.48 17.77 13.87
N ALA A 11 15.16 16.90 12.92
CA ALA A 11 13.81 16.83 12.34
C ALA A 11 12.81 16.27 13.35
N ILE A 12 13.16 15.22 14.11
CA ILE A 12 12.34 14.68 15.20
C ILE A 12 12.01 15.78 16.22
N ALA A 13 13.03 16.49 16.72
CA ALA A 13 12.83 17.55 17.69
C ALA A 13 11.88 18.68 17.21
N LYS A 14 11.81 18.92 15.91
CA LYS A 14 10.87 19.87 15.31
C LYS A 14 9.46 19.29 15.13
N LEU A 15 9.36 18.04 14.67
CA LEU A 15 8.08 17.38 14.44
C LEU A 15 7.34 17.11 15.75
N ASP A 16 8.05 16.74 16.81
CA ASP A 16 7.45 16.49 18.12
C ASP A 16 6.76 17.73 18.71
N GLN A 17 7.17 18.94 18.27
CA GLN A 17 6.51 20.20 18.67
C GLN A 17 5.10 20.34 18.08
N LEU A 18 4.73 19.57 17.07
CA LEU A 18 3.38 19.60 16.48
C LEU A 18 2.34 18.90 17.35
N GLY A 19 2.76 18.13 18.38
CA GLY A 19 1.85 17.39 19.25
C GLY A 19 1.13 16.20 18.58
N GLU A 20 1.55 15.84 17.39
CA GLU A 20 0.99 14.72 16.62
C GLU A 20 1.80 13.44 16.85
N ARG A 21 1.17 12.29 16.64
CA ARG A 21 1.83 10.99 16.72
C ARG A 21 2.59 10.69 15.42
N PHE A 22 3.91 10.62 15.50
CA PHE A 22 4.77 10.23 14.39
C PHE A 22 5.45 8.88 14.64
N VAL A 23 5.59 8.09 13.59
CA VAL A 23 6.47 6.91 13.56
C VAL A 23 7.70 7.27 12.73
N TYR A 24 8.88 7.18 13.35
CA TYR A 24 10.14 7.58 12.74
C TYR A 24 10.89 6.38 12.19
N LEU A 25 10.80 6.19 10.86
CA LEU A 25 11.53 5.16 10.14
C LEU A 25 12.98 5.58 9.85
N ASP A 26 13.86 4.61 9.64
CA ASP A 26 15.30 4.86 9.49
C ASP A 26 15.69 5.36 8.12
N SER A 27 14.85 5.12 7.11
CA SER A 27 15.12 5.47 5.72
C SER A 27 13.88 6.06 5.03
N VAL A 28 14.11 6.93 4.04
CA VAL A 28 13.04 7.36 3.12
C VAL A 28 12.58 6.23 2.22
N VAL A 29 13.44 5.28 1.91
CA VAL A 29 13.10 4.08 1.13
C VAL A 29 12.16 3.19 1.93
N GLU A 30 12.47 2.95 3.20
CA GLU A 30 11.60 2.24 4.14
C GLU A 30 10.24 2.93 4.23
N ALA A 31 10.22 4.25 4.42
CA ALA A 31 8.98 5.02 4.47
C ALA A 31 8.16 4.93 3.16
N ALA A 32 8.82 4.91 2.00
CA ALA A 32 8.17 4.76 0.71
C ALA A 32 7.55 3.37 0.54
N LEU A 33 8.23 2.31 0.97
CA LEU A 33 7.69 0.94 0.97
C LEU A 33 6.50 0.76 1.92
N HIS A 34 6.39 1.59 2.96
CA HIS A 34 5.22 1.64 3.85
C HIS A 34 4.11 2.58 3.38
N ASN A 35 4.20 3.13 2.15
CA ASN A 35 3.06 3.82 1.56
C ASN A 35 1.90 2.83 1.38
N PRO A 36 0.75 3.03 2.06
CA PRO A 36 -0.37 2.09 1.99
C PRO A 36 -0.91 1.90 0.58
N ASN A 37 -0.79 2.93 -0.24
CA ASN A 37 -1.33 2.95 -1.59
C ASN A 37 -0.61 1.95 -2.51
N LEU A 38 0.67 1.68 -2.25
CA LEU A 38 1.45 0.66 -2.95
C LEU A 38 0.73 -0.69 -2.97
N ILE A 39 0.08 -1.06 -1.87
CA ILE A 39 -0.60 -2.36 -1.71
C ILE A 39 -2.09 -2.22 -2.04
N VAL A 40 -2.80 -1.37 -1.29
CA VAL A 40 -4.27 -1.38 -1.32
C VAL A 40 -4.85 -0.76 -2.59
N HIS A 41 -4.26 0.30 -3.11
CA HIS A 41 -4.78 0.93 -4.34
C HIS A 41 -4.47 0.10 -5.57
N THR A 42 -3.26 -0.45 -5.66
CA THR A 42 -2.83 -1.20 -6.84
C THR A 42 -3.61 -2.51 -6.97
N VAL A 43 -3.70 -3.31 -5.92
CA VAL A 43 -4.49 -4.55 -5.94
C VAL A 43 -5.98 -4.24 -6.14
N GLY A 44 -6.54 -3.32 -5.35
CA GLY A 44 -7.96 -3.00 -5.44
C GLY A 44 -8.38 -2.46 -6.80
N SER A 45 -7.58 -1.58 -7.41
CA SER A 45 -7.89 -1.02 -8.71
C SER A 45 -7.76 -2.04 -9.84
N VAL A 46 -6.70 -2.86 -9.83
CA VAL A 46 -6.52 -3.89 -10.87
C VAL A 46 -7.63 -4.93 -10.81
N MET A 47 -8.00 -5.39 -9.61
CA MET A 47 -9.09 -6.35 -9.44
C MET A 47 -10.46 -5.72 -9.76
N SER A 48 -10.57 -4.40 -9.81
CA SER A 48 -11.81 -3.66 -10.08
C SER A 48 -11.90 -3.06 -11.48
N ILE A 49 -10.96 -3.33 -12.41
CA ILE A 49 -10.96 -2.71 -13.75
C ILE A 49 -12.33 -2.75 -14.44
N PRO A 50 -13.00 -3.90 -14.60
CA PRO A 50 -14.32 -3.95 -15.24
C PRO A 50 -15.39 -3.18 -14.45
N ARG A 51 -15.26 -3.13 -13.15
CA ARG A 51 -16.19 -2.40 -12.26
C ARG A 51 -16.02 -0.90 -12.41
N ILE A 52 -14.79 -0.41 -12.51
CA ILE A 52 -14.44 0.99 -12.75
C ILE A 52 -15.06 1.46 -14.08
N GLU A 53 -14.81 0.72 -15.16
CA GLU A 53 -15.31 1.06 -16.49
C GLU A 53 -16.84 1.08 -16.57
N LYS A 54 -17.49 0.08 -15.94
CA LYS A 54 -18.95 -0.04 -15.95
C LYS A 54 -19.64 1.02 -15.10
N SER A 55 -19.12 1.29 -13.90
CA SER A 55 -19.79 2.16 -12.91
C SER A 55 -19.40 3.63 -13.02
N LYS A 56 -18.28 3.94 -13.69
CA LYS A 56 -17.73 5.31 -13.75
C LYS A 56 -17.49 5.90 -12.35
N GLY A 57 -17.06 5.05 -11.41
CA GLY A 57 -16.79 5.43 -10.02
C GLY A 57 -17.99 5.34 -9.07
N ASP A 58 -19.16 4.90 -9.53
CA ASP A 58 -20.32 4.69 -8.66
C ASP A 58 -20.25 3.35 -7.93
N PHE A 59 -19.20 3.17 -7.15
CA PHE A 59 -18.94 2.06 -6.25
C PHE A 59 -17.91 2.46 -5.19
N CYS A 60 -17.76 1.67 -4.15
CA CYS A 60 -16.66 1.84 -3.20
C CYS A 60 -15.68 0.67 -3.37
N MET A 61 -14.47 0.97 -3.83
CA MET A 61 -13.42 -0.05 -4.05
C MET A 61 -13.12 -0.83 -2.76
N TYR A 62 -13.06 -0.15 -1.63
CA TYR A 62 -12.79 -0.80 -0.35
C TYR A 62 -13.90 -1.77 0.05
N HIS A 63 -15.17 -1.38 -0.12
CA HIS A 63 -16.31 -2.22 0.20
C HIS A 63 -16.44 -3.44 -0.70
N GLU A 64 -16.00 -3.35 -1.96
CA GLU A 64 -16.15 -4.44 -2.93
C GLU A 64 -14.89 -5.33 -3.01
N ALA A 65 -13.69 -4.76 -2.92
CA ALA A 65 -12.45 -5.52 -3.05
C ALA A 65 -11.99 -6.18 -1.74
N TYR A 66 -12.23 -5.52 -0.59
CA TYR A 66 -11.65 -5.91 0.70
C TYR A 66 -12.69 -6.28 1.73
N THR A 67 -13.49 -7.29 1.42
CA THR A 67 -14.50 -7.83 2.32
C THR A 67 -14.12 -9.25 2.76
N LYS A 68 -14.76 -9.73 3.82
CA LYS A 68 -14.62 -11.13 4.28
C LYS A 68 -15.06 -12.14 3.22
N ASP A 69 -15.98 -11.73 2.34
CA ASP A 69 -16.54 -12.57 1.29
C ASP A 69 -15.67 -12.62 0.02
N ASN A 70 -14.56 -11.87 -0.02
CA ASN A 70 -13.64 -11.81 -1.16
C ASN A 70 -12.22 -12.31 -0.83
N PRO A 71 -12.06 -13.58 -0.44
CA PRO A 71 -10.78 -14.11 0.02
C PRO A 71 -9.71 -14.20 -1.09
N ALA A 72 -10.10 -14.20 -2.36
CA ALA A 72 -9.14 -14.27 -3.46
C ALA A 72 -8.35 -12.96 -3.60
N THR A 73 -9.02 -11.82 -3.62
CA THR A 73 -8.37 -10.50 -3.64
C THR A 73 -7.49 -10.30 -2.40
N TRP A 74 -7.97 -10.78 -1.25
CA TRP A 74 -7.20 -10.70 -0.02
C TRP A 74 -5.88 -11.49 -0.11
N ARG A 75 -5.89 -12.72 -0.65
CA ARG A 75 -4.66 -13.51 -0.85
C ARG A 75 -3.67 -12.83 -1.80
N ILE A 76 -4.17 -12.15 -2.85
CA ILE A 76 -3.29 -11.37 -3.75
C ILE A 76 -2.63 -10.22 -2.97
N LEU A 77 -3.39 -9.52 -2.13
CA LEU A 77 -2.86 -8.46 -1.27
C LEU A 77 -1.79 -8.99 -0.33
N GLU A 78 -2.07 -10.07 0.39
CA GLU A 78 -1.13 -10.70 1.33
C GLU A 78 0.16 -11.15 0.62
N THR A 79 0.04 -11.73 -0.58
CA THR A 79 1.22 -12.18 -1.35
C THR A 79 2.07 -11.01 -1.83
N LEU A 80 1.44 -9.91 -2.30
CA LEU A 80 2.16 -8.70 -2.67
C LEU A 80 2.85 -8.06 -1.45
N ASP A 81 2.18 -8.08 -0.31
CA ASP A 81 2.73 -7.55 0.93
C ASP A 81 3.92 -8.38 1.44
N ASP A 82 3.89 -9.69 1.26
CA ASP A 82 5.03 -10.57 1.52
C ASP A 82 6.25 -10.23 0.63
N GLU A 83 6.02 -9.94 -0.65
CA GLU A 83 7.09 -9.45 -1.54
C GLU A 83 7.71 -8.15 -1.01
N LYS A 84 6.89 -7.20 -0.58
CA LYS A 84 7.36 -5.95 0.07
C LYS A 84 8.16 -6.26 1.33
N MET A 85 7.69 -7.14 2.19
CA MET A 85 8.38 -7.52 3.42
C MET A 85 9.72 -8.18 3.14
N ASN A 86 9.82 -9.00 2.09
CA ASN A 86 11.09 -9.61 1.67
C ASN A 86 12.10 -8.55 1.20
N VAL A 87 11.63 -7.51 0.50
CA VAL A 87 12.48 -6.37 0.09
C VAL A 87 12.94 -5.57 1.32
N LEU A 88 12.03 -5.28 2.27
CA LEU A 88 12.36 -4.59 3.53
C LEU A 88 13.43 -5.36 4.31
N GLU A 89 13.24 -6.66 4.51
CA GLU A 89 14.19 -7.52 5.23
C GLU A 89 15.57 -7.52 4.56
N LYS A 90 15.60 -7.60 3.23
CA LYS A 90 16.87 -7.56 2.48
C LYS A 90 17.58 -6.22 2.57
N LEU A 91 16.86 -5.14 2.77
CA LEU A 91 17.39 -3.81 3.07
C LEU A 91 17.85 -3.65 4.53
N GLY A 92 17.59 -4.63 5.39
CA GLY A 92 17.92 -4.59 6.82
C GLY A 92 16.86 -3.91 7.69
N PHE A 93 15.64 -3.74 7.18
CA PHE A 93 14.51 -3.18 7.92
C PHE A 93 13.60 -4.28 8.48
N GLU A 94 12.74 -3.91 9.41
CA GLU A 94 11.77 -4.81 10.00
C GLU A 94 10.71 -5.25 8.99
N ARG A 95 10.31 -6.52 9.06
CA ARG A 95 9.18 -7.06 8.31
C ARG A 95 7.88 -6.56 8.95
N LEU A 96 7.35 -5.47 8.46
CA LEU A 96 6.07 -4.90 8.90
C LEU A 96 5.05 -5.03 7.79
N SER A 97 3.98 -5.80 8.05
CA SER A 97 2.89 -6.00 7.10
C SER A 97 2.07 -4.73 6.87
N TYR A 98 1.37 -4.68 5.74
CA TYR A 98 0.46 -3.58 5.43
C TYR A 98 -0.63 -3.42 6.50
N VAL A 99 -1.22 -4.52 6.97
CA VAL A 99 -2.30 -4.45 7.96
C VAL A 99 -1.81 -4.01 9.33
N GLU A 100 -0.61 -4.42 9.76
CA GLU A 100 0.01 -3.94 10.98
C GLU A 100 0.32 -2.44 10.90
N ALA A 101 0.90 -1.99 9.78
CA ALA A 101 1.12 -0.56 9.55
C ALA A 101 -0.20 0.24 9.50
N CYS A 102 -1.27 -0.34 8.96
CA CYS A 102 -2.61 0.23 8.96
C CYS A 102 -3.19 0.34 10.37
N LYS A 103 -3.00 -0.69 11.21
CA LYS A 103 -3.43 -0.70 12.60
C LYS A 103 -2.86 0.48 13.38
N TYR A 104 -1.57 0.77 13.25
CA TYR A 104 -0.95 1.93 13.91
C TYR A 104 -1.61 3.29 13.59
N ARG A 105 -2.27 3.40 12.44
CA ARG A 105 -2.97 4.62 12.02
C ARG A 105 -4.43 4.66 12.44
N ASN A 106 -5.06 3.51 12.59
CA ASN A 106 -6.52 3.40 12.71
C ASN A 106 -7.00 2.88 14.07
N SER A 107 -6.09 2.44 14.95
CA SER A 107 -6.42 1.98 16.30
C SER A 107 -5.38 2.47 17.32
N LEU A 108 -5.87 2.78 18.52
CA LEU A 108 -5.04 2.99 19.71
C LEU A 108 -4.96 1.73 20.57
N ASP A 109 -5.78 0.72 20.27
CA ASP A 109 -5.80 -0.56 20.99
C ASP A 109 -4.85 -1.54 20.31
N GLU A 110 -3.71 -1.78 20.93
CA GLU A 110 -2.68 -2.68 20.44
C GLU A 110 -3.09 -4.16 20.49
N SER A 111 -4.11 -4.51 21.28
CA SER A 111 -4.62 -5.88 21.39
C SER A 111 -5.49 -6.34 20.24
N MET A 112 -6.01 -5.39 19.42
CA MET A 112 -6.85 -5.71 18.28
C MET A 112 -6.08 -6.44 17.19
N ASP A 113 -6.74 -7.39 16.51
CA ASP A 113 -6.20 -8.01 15.31
C ASP A 113 -6.07 -6.99 14.17
N ALA A 114 -4.92 -6.96 13.52
CA ALA A 114 -4.61 -5.95 12.51
C ALA A 114 -5.50 -6.06 11.27
N LYS A 115 -5.89 -7.29 10.88
CA LYS A 115 -6.80 -7.54 9.76
C LYS A 115 -8.21 -7.07 10.08
N GLU A 116 -8.69 -7.32 11.29
CA GLU A 116 -10.00 -6.84 11.74
C GLU A 116 -10.06 -5.30 11.78
N VAL A 117 -8.98 -4.64 12.23
CA VAL A 117 -8.88 -3.17 12.19
C VAL A 117 -8.95 -2.67 10.74
N PHE A 118 -8.25 -3.30 9.82
CA PHE A 118 -8.31 -2.92 8.40
C PHE A 118 -9.70 -3.17 7.80
N LEU A 119 -10.32 -4.30 8.08
CA LEU A 119 -11.68 -4.60 7.60
C LEU A 119 -12.70 -3.57 8.11
N GLY A 120 -12.65 -3.24 9.40
CA GLY A 120 -13.47 -2.17 9.97
C GLY A 120 -13.24 -0.82 9.27
N TYR A 121 -11.98 -0.47 8.97
CA TYR A 121 -11.65 0.73 8.20
C TYR A 121 -12.18 0.67 6.76
N ALA A 122 -12.08 -0.49 6.11
CA ALA A 122 -12.55 -0.68 4.74
C ALA A 122 -14.08 -0.58 4.64
N GLU A 123 -14.82 -1.03 5.65
CA GLU A 123 -16.28 -1.05 5.71
C GLU A 123 -16.90 0.29 6.18
N MET A 124 -16.10 1.28 6.57
CA MET A 124 -16.62 2.58 7.02
C MET A 124 -17.53 3.23 5.96
N PRO A 125 -18.74 3.69 6.34
CA PRO A 125 -19.68 4.33 5.40
C PRO A 125 -19.13 5.60 4.74
N THR A 126 -18.11 6.21 5.36
CA THR A 126 -17.47 7.44 4.89
C THR A 126 -16.36 7.20 3.86
N ARG A 127 -16.10 5.94 3.47
CA ARG A 127 -15.11 5.63 2.45
C ARG A 127 -15.48 6.28 1.11
N ALA A 128 -14.46 6.86 0.47
CA ALA A 128 -14.64 7.52 -0.81
C ALA A 128 -15.13 6.55 -1.89
N LYS A 129 -15.89 7.08 -2.84
CA LYS A 129 -16.20 6.36 -4.08
C LYS A 129 -14.93 5.97 -4.81
N GLY A 130 -15.01 4.92 -5.61
CA GLY A 130 -13.90 4.40 -6.41
C GLY A 130 -13.47 5.34 -7.53
N PRO A 131 -12.37 4.99 -8.22
CA PRO A 131 -11.91 5.77 -9.36
C PRO A 131 -12.95 5.73 -10.50
N THR A 132 -13.05 6.84 -11.23
CA THR A 132 -14.01 7.00 -12.34
C THR A 132 -13.48 6.47 -13.67
N VAL A 133 -12.16 6.31 -13.77
CA VAL A 133 -11.45 5.79 -14.96
C VAL A 133 -10.31 4.89 -14.50
N VAL A 134 -9.89 3.97 -15.36
CA VAL A 134 -8.77 3.06 -15.05
C VAL A 134 -7.47 3.84 -14.91
N ASP A 135 -7.19 4.80 -15.80
CA ASP A 135 -6.03 5.70 -15.69
C ASP A 135 -6.23 6.78 -14.61
N SER A 136 -6.53 6.34 -13.40
CA SER A 136 -6.66 7.18 -12.22
C SER A 136 -5.35 7.22 -11.43
N ARG A 137 -5.25 8.12 -10.45
CA ARG A 137 -4.09 8.22 -9.55
C ARG A 137 -3.72 6.90 -8.88
N TYR A 138 -4.69 6.04 -8.59
CA TYR A 138 -4.48 4.71 -8.02
C TYR A 138 -3.62 3.81 -8.90
N ILE A 139 -3.55 4.11 -10.19
CA ILE A 139 -2.75 3.39 -11.16
C ILE A 139 -1.61 4.27 -11.69
N SER A 140 -1.90 5.48 -12.16
CA SER A 140 -0.89 6.34 -12.80
C SER A 140 0.18 6.88 -11.84
N GLU A 141 -0.08 6.92 -10.54
CA GLU A 141 0.89 7.31 -9.52
C GLU A 141 1.38 6.10 -8.71
N ASP A 142 0.45 5.29 -8.16
CA ASP A 142 0.80 4.25 -7.20
C ASP A 142 1.52 3.05 -7.84
N VAL A 143 1.28 2.75 -9.12
CA VAL A 143 2.01 1.69 -9.82
C VAL A 143 3.47 2.11 -10.10
N PRO A 144 3.77 3.23 -10.80
CA PRO A 144 5.15 3.60 -11.07
C PRO A 144 5.93 3.98 -9.81
N GLN A 145 5.34 4.70 -8.88
CA GLN A 145 6.03 5.16 -7.67
C GLN A 145 6.09 4.09 -6.57
N GLY A 146 5.22 3.11 -6.61
CA GLY A 146 5.13 2.00 -5.66
C GLY A 146 5.67 0.69 -6.24
N LEU A 147 4.90 0.03 -7.11
CA LEU A 147 5.23 -1.32 -7.58
C LEU A 147 6.51 -1.37 -8.41
N VAL A 148 6.70 -0.43 -9.35
CA VAL A 148 7.93 -0.38 -10.18
C VAL A 148 9.15 -0.07 -9.33
N MET A 149 9.03 0.82 -8.33
CA MET A 149 10.11 1.07 -7.37
C MET A 149 10.43 -0.20 -6.58
N MET A 150 9.42 -0.91 -6.06
CA MET A 150 9.61 -2.14 -5.30
C MET A 150 10.24 -3.25 -6.14
N GLU A 151 9.78 -3.43 -7.38
CA GLU A 151 10.35 -4.38 -8.33
C GLU A 151 11.82 -4.07 -8.63
N ALA A 152 12.15 -2.80 -8.90
CA ALA A 152 13.53 -2.37 -9.18
C ALA A 152 14.45 -2.59 -7.97
N LEU A 153 13.97 -2.30 -6.75
CA LEU A 153 14.68 -2.60 -5.51
C LEU A 153 14.88 -4.11 -5.34
N GLY A 154 13.82 -4.90 -5.55
CA GLY A 154 13.88 -6.36 -5.49
C GLY A 154 14.94 -6.91 -6.44
N ALA A 155 14.93 -6.49 -7.70
CA ALA A 155 15.91 -6.90 -8.69
C ALA A 155 17.34 -6.56 -8.28
N ALA A 156 17.57 -5.35 -7.78
CA ALA A 156 18.90 -4.91 -7.32
C ALA A 156 19.41 -5.70 -6.10
N LEU A 157 18.49 -6.22 -5.27
CA LEU A 157 18.78 -6.96 -4.04
C LEU A 157 18.73 -8.49 -4.20
N GLY A 158 18.38 -8.98 -5.40
CA GLY A 158 18.18 -10.40 -5.67
C GLY A 158 16.93 -10.99 -5.02
N VAL A 159 15.90 -10.18 -4.81
CA VAL A 159 14.57 -10.56 -4.32
C VAL A 159 13.58 -10.58 -5.48
N THR A 160 12.87 -11.69 -5.68
CA THR A 160 11.83 -11.78 -6.71
C THR A 160 10.51 -11.17 -6.24
N THR A 161 9.83 -10.47 -7.14
CA THR A 161 8.55 -9.79 -6.88
C THR A 161 7.52 -10.12 -7.97
N PRO A 162 7.14 -11.41 -8.12
CA PRO A 162 6.31 -11.86 -9.24
C PRO A 162 4.91 -11.24 -9.26
N ILE A 163 4.30 -10.98 -8.11
CA ILE A 163 2.96 -10.36 -8.06
C ILE A 163 3.05 -8.89 -8.46
N ALA A 164 4.07 -8.15 -7.99
CA ALA A 164 4.29 -6.78 -8.43
C ALA A 164 4.48 -6.71 -9.97
N SER A 165 5.34 -7.56 -10.53
CA SER A 165 5.58 -7.64 -11.98
C SER A 165 4.30 -7.99 -12.77
N ALA A 166 3.48 -8.91 -12.25
CA ALA A 166 2.20 -9.27 -12.87
C ALA A 166 1.23 -8.08 -12.87
N LEU A 167 1.07 -7.38 -11.75
CA LEU A 167 0.20 -6.21 -11.66
C LEU A 167 0.66 -5.07 -12.57
N ILE A 168 1.98 -4.80 -12.65
CA ILE A 168 2.57 -3.81 -13.58
C ILE A 168 2.22 -4.18 -15.03
N SER A 169 2.40 -5.45 -15.39
CA SER A 169 2.14 -5.95 -16.76
C SER A 169 0.64 -5.82 -17.12
N ILE A 170 -0.26 -6.19 -16.20
CA ILE A 170 -1.71 -6.08 -16.40
C ILE A 170 -2.10 -4.62 -16.60
N VAL A 171 -1.60 -3.72 -15.78
CA VAL A 171 -1.89 -2.29 -15.89
C VAL A 171 -1.36 -1.71 -17.20
N SER A 172 -0.12 -2.04 -17.58
CA SER A 172 0.46 -1.60 -18.84
C SER A 172 -0.38 -2.04 -20.04
N ALA A 173 -0.82 -3.31 -20.04
CA ALA A 173 -1.70 -3.83 -21.07
C ALA A 173 -3.07 -3.14 -21.08
N ALA A 174 -3.68 -2.92 -19.91
CA ALA A 174 -4.98 -2.26 -19.78
C ALA A 174 -4.96 -0.80 -20.25
N LEU A 175 -3.82 -0.11 -20.11
CA LEU A 175 -3.64 1.27 -20.53
C LEU A 175 -3.03 1.41 -21.94
N GLY A 176 -2.65 0.30 -22.59
CA GLY A 176 -2.05 0.30 -23.93
C GLY A 176 -0.63 0.89 -23.96
N ARG A 177 0.13 0.73 -22.90
CA ARG A 177 1.51 1.25 -22.76
C ARG A 177 2.42 0.33 -21.94
#